data_3485cfa5b12813ae2ab737bfe2687b63
#
_entry.id   3485cfa5b12813ae2ab737bfe2687b63
#
_cell.length_a   1.000
_cell.length_b   1.000
_cell.length_c   1.000
_cell.angle_alpha   90.00
_cell.angle_beta   90.00
_cell.angle_gamma   90.00
#
_symmetry.space_group_name_H-M   'P 1'
#
loop_
_entity.id
_entity.type
_entity.pdbx_description
1 polymer ?
#
loop_
_entity_poly.entity_id
_entity_poly.type
_entity_poly.pdbx_seq_one_letter_code
_entity_poly.pdbx_strand_id
1 'polypeptide(L)'
;MKKYFISGLGSNAYHSEEESICLIGHSLGGDLARYLASEFEEVKKLILLDGGYLDLDKILPLDTELEETKNYIKSQIVLDLALLTSKEKSEAKHWSENMEKAVRQSYHWNVEYNRYELAINYENIEAILRLRRKIQAFKREVGDTLFISPRYPNEATWREEALKELPDYFDTIFLENFGHELYTQAPKEIASLMNEWLAYFL
;
A
#
# COMPACT_ATOMS: atom_id res chain seq x y z
N MET A 1 6.69 -6.57 -21.64
CA MET A 1 6.88 -6.40 -20.18
C MET A 1 5.57 -6.66 -19.48
N LYS A 2 5.54 -7.58 -18.54
CA LYS A 2 4.35 -7.83 -17.68
C LYS A 2 4.34 -6.91 -16.48
N LYS A 3 3.13 -6.55 -16.04
CA LYS A 3 2.88 -5.70 -14.88
C LYS A 3 2.24 -6.56 -13.79
N TYR A 4 2.79 -6.51 -12.58
CA TYR A 4 2.26 -7.18 -11.39
C TYR A 4 1.98 -6.16 -10.32
N PHE A 5 0.76 -6.18 -9.79
CA PHE A 5 0.33 -5.33 -8.68
C PHE A 5 0.38 -6.12 -7.36
N ILE A 6 1.14 -5.61 -6.42
CA ILE A 6 1.19 -6.12 -5.05
C ILE A 6 0.49 -5.09 -4.18
N SER A 7 -0.76 -5.36 -3.82
CA SER A 7 -1.49 -4.51 -2.89
C SER A 7 -0.93 -4.68 -1.46
N GLY A 8 -1.44 -3.90 -0.54
CA GLY A 8 -1.25 -4.15 0.89
C GLY A 8 -1.75 -5.54 1.28
N LEU A 9 -2.01 -5.78 2.54
CA LEU A 9 -2.45 -7.09 3.06
C LEU A 9 -3.61 -7.71 2.26
N GLY A 10 -3.42 -8.89 1.69
CA GLY A 10 -4.50 -9.74 1.16
C GLY A 10 -4.50 -10.06 -0.34
N SER A 11 -3.43 -9.83 -1.11
CA SER A 11 -3.37 -10.14 -2.54
C SER A 11 -2.48 -11.34 -2.90
N ASN A 12 -2.76 -11.98 -4.05
CA ASN A 12 -2.02 -13.13 -4.59
C ASN A 12 -1.05 -12.72 -5.70
N ALA A 13 0.15 -13.31 -5.73
CA ALA A 13 1.14 -13.12 -6.78
C ALA A 13 1.09 -14.28 -7.81
N TYR A 14 1.32 -13.95 -9.10
CA TYR A 14 1.42 -14.92 -10.20
C TYR A 14 2.85 -15.00 -10.73
N HIS A 15 3.35 -16.19 -11.04
CA HIS A 15 4.63 -16.39 -11.73
C HIS A 15 4.52 -16.12 -13.24
N SER A 16 5.57 -15.52 -13.81
CA SER A 16 5.70 -15.35 -15.26
C SER A 16 7.11 -15.77 -15.72
N GLU A 17 7.19 -16.31 -16.92
CA GLU A 17 8.43 -16.71 -17.59
C GLU A 17 9.01 -15.55 -18.45
N GLU A 18 8.63 -14.31 -18.25
CA GLU A 18 9.07 -13.17 -19.06
C GLU A 18 10.37 -12.56 -18.55
N GLU A 19 11.20 -12.14 -19.50
CA GLU A 19 12.53 -11.54 -19.26
C GLU A 19 12.49 -10.17 -18.58
N SER A 20 11.33 -9.51 -18.48
CA SER A 20 11.20 -8.16 -17.95
C SER A 20 9.87 -7.95 -17.23
N ILE A 21 9.96 -7.60 -15.94
CA ILE A 21 8.83 -7.40 -15.02
C ILE A 21 8.80 -5.95 -14.54
N CYS A 22 7.60 -5.37 -14.46
CA CYS A 22 7.30 -4.17 -13.69
C CYS A 22 6.51 -4.56 -12.45
N LEU A 23 7.04 -4.31 -11.26
CA LEU A 23 6.29 -4.46 -10.01
C LEU A 23 5.62 -3.15 -9.64
N ILE A 24 4.38 -3.24 -9.16
CA ILE A 24 3.62 -2.10 -8.63
C ILE A 24 3.24 -2.45 -7.20
N GLY A 25 3.69 -1.66 -6.23
CA GLY A 25 3.41 -1.89 -4.82
C GLY A 25 2.76 -0.70 -4.14
N HIS A 26 1.72 -0.95 -3.32
CA HIS A 26 1.06 0.06 -2.51
C HIS A 26 1.31 -0.20 -1.02
N SER A 27 1.62 0.84 -0.25
CA SER A 27 1.80 0.72 1.21
C SER A 27 2.83 -0.37 1.56
N LEU A 28 2.48 -1.33 2.42
CA LEU A 28 3.27 -2.53 2.70
C LEU A 28 3.66 -3.30 1.42
N GLY A 29 2.79 -3.34 0.41
CA GLY A 29 3.10 -3.93 -0.89
C GLY A 29 4.24 -3.20 -1.61
N GLY A 30 4.46 -1.92 -1.33
CA GLY A 30 5.61 -1.14 -1.80
C GLY A 30 6.93 -1.65 -1.19
N ASP A 31 6.96 -1.92 0.11
CA ASP A 31 8.15 -2.48 0.77
C ASP A 31 8.48 -3.86 0.20
N LEU A 32 7.46 -4.71 0.01
CA LEU A 32 7.64 -6.03 -0.57
C LEU A 32 8.07 -5.97 -2.04
N ALA A 33 7.48 -5.06 -2.83
CA ALA A 33 7.85 -4.88 -4.23
C ALA A 33 9.30 -4.41 -4.37
N ARG A 34 9.75 -3.48 -3.53
CA ARG A 34 11.13 -3.02 -3.51
C ARG A 34 12.10 -4.13 -3.10
N TYR A 35 11.74 -4.92 -2.09
CA TYR A 35 12.53 -6.07 -1.70
C TYR A 35 12.64 -7.11 -2.84
N LEU A 36 11.51 -7.53 -3.43
CA LEU A 36 11.52 -8.46 -4.56
C LEU A 36 12.32 -7.92 -5.75
N ALA A 37 12.18 -6.63 -6.04
CA ALA A 37 12.96 -5.98 -7.08
C ALA A 37 14.47 -5.99 -6.79
N SER A 38 14.87 -6.00 -5.52
CA SER A 38 16.28 -6.15 -5.13
C SER A 38 16.82 -7.57 -5.24
N GLU A 39 15.94 -8.58 -5.15
CA GLU A 39 16.31 -10.00 -5.21
C GLU A 39 16.30 -10.57 -6.64
N PHE A 40 15.41 -10.08 -7.50
CA PHE A 40 15.15 -10.64 -8.83
C PHE A 40 15.53 -9.66 -9.95
N GLU A 41 16.51 -10.06 -10.77
CA GLU A 41 17.01 -9.22 -11.86
C GLU A 41 16.00 -9.02 -13.00
N GLU A 42 15.00 -9.88 -13.11
CA GLU A 42 13.90 -9.77 -14.07
C GLU A 42 13.02 -8.54 -13.78
N VAL A 43 13.02 -8.04 -12.54
CA VAL A 43 12.34 -6.79 -12.19
C VAL A 43 13.18 -5.62 -12.69
N LYS A 44 12.70 -4.99 -13.76
CA LYS A 44 13.38 -3.86 -14.41
C LYS A 44 12.76 -2.51 -14.06
N LYS A 45 11.49 -2.50 -13.65
CA LYS A 45 10.76 -1.29 -13.30
C LYS A 45 9.97 -1.48 -12.02
N LEU A 46 9.89 -0.40 -11.25
CA LEU A 46 9.19 -0.38 -9.98
C LEU A 46 8.26 0.83 -9.92
N ILE A 47 7.01 0.61 -9.51
CA ILE A 47 6.07 1.68 -9.21
C ILE A 47 5.63 1.55 -7.76
N LEU A 48 5.90 2.57 -6.99
CA LEU A 48 5.58 2.64 -5.56
C LEU A 48 4.45 3.63 -5.34
N LEU A 49 3.35 3.15 -4.78
CA LEU A 49 2.18 3.95 -4.45
C LEU A 49 2.15 4.13 -2.92
N ASP A 50 2.62 5.26 -2.46
CA ASP A 50 2.71 5.65 -1.04
C ASP A 50 3.24 4.53 -0.12
N GLY A 51 4.33 3.90 -0.53
CA GLY A 51 4.97 2.81 0.19
C GLY A 51 6.39 2.52 -0.31
N GLY A 52 7.11 1.66 0.40
CA GLY A 52 8.45 1.23 -0.01
C GLY A 52 9.57 2.25 0.23
N TYR A 53 9.34 3.30 1.00
CA TYR A 53 10.32 4.37 1.22
C TYR A 53 10.66 4.61 2.70
N LEU A 54 9.87 4.09 3.63
CA LEU A 54 10.02 4.36 5.04
C LEU A 54 11.08 3.44 5.69
N ASP A 55 12.03 4.02 6.40
CA ASP A 55 12.86 3.31 7.37
C ASP A 55 12.09 3.23 8.69
N LEU A 56 11.34 2.15 8.84
CA LEU A 56 10.42 1.99 9.97
C LEU A 56 11.13 1.90 11.31
N ASP A 57 12.36 1.39 11.35
CA ASP A 57 13.11 1.28 12.61
C ASP A 57 13.52 2.65 13.15
N LYS A 58 13.65 3.66 12.27
CA LYS A 58 13.86 5.05 12.69
C LYS A 58 12.58 5.75 13.15
N ILE A 59 11.42 5.32 12.63
CA ILE A 59 10.15 6.03 12.82
C ILE A 59 9.41 5.55 14.06
N LEU A 60 9.29 4.23 14.24
CA LEU A 60 8.45 3.62 15.27
C LEU A 60 9.03 2.28 15.73
N PRO A 61 9.26 2.07 17.04
CA PRO A 61 9.66 0.76 17.56
C PRO A 61 8.64 -0.32 17.20
N LEU A 62 9.12 -1.52 16.82
CA LEU A 62 8.26 -2.62 16.39
C LEU A 62 7.18 -2.98 17.43
N ASP A 63 7.57 -3.05 18.71
CA ASP A 63 6.60 -3.40 19.77
C ASP A 63 5.48 -2.37 19.90
N THR A 64 5.79 -1.08 19.70
CA THR A 64 4.79 -0.01 19.66
C THR A 64 3.87 -0.17 18.46
N GLU A 65 4.43 -0.43 17.26
CA GLU A 65 3.64 -0.66 16.04
C GLU A 65 2.69 -1.86 16.20
N LEU A 66 3.16 -2.93 16.82
CA LEU A 66 2.33 -4.13 17.09
C LEU A 66 1.19 -3.82 18.05
N GLU A 67 1.45 -3.08 19.12
CA GLU A 67 0.43 -2.70 20.09
C GLU A 67 -0.61 -1.75 19.46
N GLU A 68 -0.15 -0.73 18.76
CA GLU A 68 -1.04 0.22 18.06
C GLU A 68 -1.90 -0.49 17.01
N THR A 69 -1.32 -1.39 16.21
CA THR A 69 -2.04 -2.18 15.23
C THR A 69 -3.10 -3.08 15.88
N LYS A 70 -2.77 -3.72 17.00
CA LYS A 70 -3.72 -4.54 17.76
C LYS A 70 -4.88 -3.71 18.30
N ASN A 71 -4.58 -2.53 18.83
CA ASN A 71 -5.59 -1.61 19.34
C ASN A 71 -6.45 -1.06 18.21
N TYR A 72 -5.86 -0.71 17.07
CA TYR A 72 -6.59 -0.31 15.88
C TYR A 72 -7.58 -1.39 15.43
N ILE A 73 -7.13 -2.64 15.23
CA ILE A 73 -8.00 -3.75 14.82
C ILE A 73 -9.17 -3.92 15.79
N LYS A 74 -8.89 -3.89 17.09
CA LYS A 74 -9.94 -4.00 18.13
C LYS A 74 -10.92 -2.83 18.13
N SER A 75 -10.49 -1.64 17.72
CA SER A 75 -11.34 -0.46 17.65
C SER A 75 -12.27 -0.45 16.43
N GLN A 76 -11.98 -1.25 15.41
CA GLN A 76 -12.75 -1.33 14.16
C GLN A 76 -14.00 -2.20 14.34
N ILE A 77 -14.89 -1.73 15.20
CA ILE A 77 -16.18 -2.37 15.50
C ILE A 77 -17.28 -1.62 14.76
N VAL A 78 -18.11 -2.34 14.02
CA VAL A 78 -19.20 -1.78 13.24
C VAL A 78 -20.51 -2.46 13.61
N LEU A 79 -21.51 -1.68 14.02
CA LEU A 79 -22.83 -2.19 14.33
C LEU A 79 -23.74 -2.26 13.09
N ASP A 80 -23.52 -1.37 12.14
CA ASP A 80 -24.27 -1.28 10.88
C ASP A 80 -23.33 -1.13 9.70
N LEU A 81 -23.14 -2.21 8.94
CA LEU A 81 -22.27 -2.24 7.78
C LEU A 81 -22.82 -1.40 6.61
N ALA A 82 -24.14 -1.20 6.53
CA ALA A 82 -24.74 -0.36 5.50
C ALA A 82 -24.44 1.13 5.79
N LEU A 83 -24.47 1.52 7.06
CA LEU A 83 -24.10 2.88 7.48
C LEU A 83 -22.61 3.16 7.21
N LEU A 84 -21.72 2.21 7.56
CA LEU A 84 -20.30 2.32 7.24
C LEU A 84 -20.10 2.48 5.73
N THR A 85 -20.70 1.60 4.91
CA THR A 85 -20.59 1.64 3.46
C THR A 85 -21.06 2.98 2.89
N SER A 86 -22.14 3.53 3.44
CA SER A 86 -22.67 4.85 3.03
C SER A 86 -21.72 5.99 3.37
N LYS A 87 -21.07 5.92 4.53
CA LYS A 87 -20.06 6.88 4.96
C LYS A 87 -18.85 6.84 4.02
N GLU A 88 -18.24 5.68 3.82
CA GLU A 88 -17.11 5.49 2.92
C GLU A 88 -17.42 6.00 1.50
N LYS A 89 -18.64 5.72 1.02
CA LYS A 89 -19.11 6.22 -0.28
C LYS A 89 -19.19 7.75 -0.34
N SER A 90 -19.58 8.39 0.75
CA SER A 90 -19.71 9.85 0.80
C SER A 90 -18.35 10.57 0.86
N GLU A 91 -17.33 9.90 1.37
CA GLU A 91 -15.98 10.42 1.52
C GLU A 91 -15.08 10.10 0.30
N ALA A 92 -15.46 9.10 -0.50
CA ALA A 92 -14.66 8.69 -1.67
C ALA A 92 -14.82 9.66 -2.84
N LYS A 93 -13.70 10.08 -3.46
CA LYS A 93 -13.68 10.89 -4.68
C LYS A 93 -14.34 10.15 -5.86
N HIS A 94 -14.17 8.83 -5.92
CA HIS A 94 -14.84 7.94 -6.86
C HIS A 94 -15.35 6.73 -6.09
N TRP A 95 -16.50 6.20 -6.49
CA TRP A 95 -17.10 5.01 -5.90
C TRP A 95 -17.49 4.02 -6.98
N SER A 96 -17.25 2.74 -6.73
CA SER A 96 -17.61 1.64 -7.60
C SER A 96 -18.23 0.48 -6.82
N GLU A 97 -18.94 -0.41 -7.52
CA GLU A 97 -19.45 -1.65 -6.92
C GLU A 97 -18.36 -2.53 -6.34
N ASN A 98 -17.15 -2.48 -6.93
CA ASN A 98 -16.02 -3.25 -6.41
C ASN A 98 -15.51 -2.67 -5.10
N MET A 99 -15.51 -1.35 -4.92
CA MET A 99 -15.19 -0.71 -3.64
C MET A 99 -16.23 -1.09 -2.58
N GLU A 100 -17.52 -1.08 -2.93
CA GLU A 100 -18.57 -1.52 -2.01
C GLU A 100 -18.38 -2.98 -1.56
N LYS A 101 -18.06 -3.87 -2.52
CA LYS A 101 -17.74 -5.27 -2.21
C LYS A 101 -16.51 -5.39 -1.31
N ALA A 102 -15.46 -4.62 -1.58
CA ALA A 102 -14.26 -4.61 -0.77
C ALA A 102 -14.54 -4.19 0.68
N VAL A 103 -15.27 -3.09 0.89
CA VAL A 103 -15.68 -2.65 2.24
C VAL A 103 -16.46 -3.75 2.96
N ARG A 104 -17.46 -4.36 2.28
CA ARG A 104 -18.26 -5.44 2.87
C ARG A 104 -17.44 -6.68 3.21
N GLN A 105 -16.47 -7.05 2.39
CA GLN A 105 -15.59 -8.21 2.58
C GLN A 105 -14.52 -7.98 3.63
N SER A 106 -14.21 -6.72 3.96
CA SER A 106 -13.27 -6.38 5.02
C SER A 106 -13.80 -6.66 6.42
N TYR A 107 -15.09 -6.98 6.56
CA TYR A 107 -15.73 -7.24 7.84
C TYR A 107 -16.43 -8.59 7.85
N HIS A 108 -16.42 -9.25 9.00
CA HIS A 108 -17.24 -10.43 9.29
C HIS A 108 -18.19 -10.16 10.45
N TRP A 109 -19.34 -10.86 10.45
CA TRP A 109 -20.31 -10.78 11.53
C TRP A 109 -19.86 -11.66 12.70
N ASN A 110 -19.65 -11.07 13.85
CA ASN A 110 -19.37 -11.78 15.09
C ASN A 110 -20.70 -12.03 15.82
N VAL A 111 -21.14 -13.29 15.84
CA VAL A 111 -22.43 -13.70 16.42
C VAL A 111 -22.44 -13.54 17.96
N GLU A 112 -21.31 -13.79 18.61
CA GLU A 112 -21.20 -13.72 20.08
C GLU A 112 -21.38 -12.31 20.58
N TYR A 113 -20.79 -11.32 19.88
CA TYR A 113 -20.84 -9.91 20.28
C TYR A 113 -21.87 -9.09 19.49
N ASN A 114 -22.64 -9.71 18.59
CA ASN A 114 -23.68 -9.07 17.78
C ASN A 114 -23.18 -7.80 17.07
N ARG A 115 -22.05 -7.92 16.38
CA ARG A 115 -21.38 -6.79 15.70
C ARG A 115 -20.51 -7.27 14.54
N TYR A 116 -20.15 -6.35 13.62
CA TYR A 116 -19.14 -6.59 12.62
C TYR A 116 -17.75 -6.25 13.16
N GLU A 117 -16.77 -7.08 12.84
CA GLU A 117 -15.35 -6.93 13.15
C GLU A 117 -14.52 -7.09 11.89
N LEU A 118 -13.34 -6.48 11.83
CA LEU A 118 -12.45 -6.67 10.69
C LEU A 118 -12.15 -8.16 10.48
N ALA A 119 -12.25 -8.59 9.22
CA ALA A 119 -11.92 -9.95 8.79
C ALA A 119 -10.39 -10.15 8.69
N ILE A 120 -9.68 -9.78 9.74
CA ILE A 120 -8.23 -9.79 9.81
C ILE A 120 -7.78 -10.71 10.94
N ASN A 121 -6.84 -11.62 10.66
CA ASN A 121 -6.16 -12.38 11.69
C ASN A 121 -4.94 -11.60 12.20
N TYR A 122 -4.96 -11.21 13.48
CA TYR A 122 -3.89 -10.43 14.09
C TYR A 122 -2.53 -11.15 14.05
N GLU A 123 -2.49 -12.45 14.24
CA GLU A 123 -1.24 -13.23 14.21
C GLU A 123 -0.57 -13.16 12.82
N ASN A 124 -1.37 -13.18 11.76
CA ASN A 124 -0.85 -12.99 10.41
C ASN A 124 -0.31 -11.57 10.20
N ILE A 125 -1.01 -10.56 10.71
CA ILE A 125 -0.54 -9.17 10.66
C ILE A 125 0.77 -9.01 11.43
N GLU A 126 0.85 -9.53 12.65
CA GLU A 126 2.08 -9.50 13.44
C GLU A 126 3.26 -10.14 12.69
N ALA A 127 3.04 -11.31 12.09
CA ALA A 127 4.08 -11.99 11.29
C ALA A 127 4.55 -11.12 10.12
N ILE A 128 3.63 -10.45 9.44
CA ILE A 128 3.94 -9.55 8.31
C ILE A 128 4.69 -8.31 8.78
N LEU A 129 4.29 -7.67 9.87
CA LEU A 129 4.98 -6.48 10.40
C LEU A 129 6.42 -6.84 10.83
N ARG A 130 6.62 -7.99 11.46
CA ARG A 130 7.94 -8.50 11.80
C ARG A 130 8.78 -8.81 10.56
N LEU A 131 8.18 -9.39 9.51
CA LEU A 131 8.86 -9.64 8.25
C LEU A 131 9.24 -8.33 7.56
N ARG A 132 8.34 -7.35 7.52
CA ARG A 132 8.55 -6.02 6.93
C ARG A 132 9.84 -5.37 7.43
N ARG A 133 10.15 -5.49 8.73
CA ARG A 133 11.38 -4.95 9.31
C ARG A 133 12.64 -5.65 8.79
N LYS A 134 12.55 -6.93 8.44
CA LYS A 134 13.69 -7.71 7.93
C LYS A 134 14.01 -7.46 6.46
N ILE A 135 13.00 -7.09 5.67
CA ILE A 135 13.13 -6.89 4.22
C ILE A 135 13.61 -5.49 3.82
N GLN A 136 14.04 -4.66 4.74
CA GLN A 136 14.55 -3.31 4.45
C GLN A 136 16.00 -3.30 3.96
N ALA A 137 16.71 -4.42 4.01
CA ALA A 137 18.05 -4.54 3.45
C ALA A 137 17.98 -4.95 1.98
N PHE A 138 18.15 -3.99 1.09
CA PHE A 138 18.08 -4.22 -0.37
C PHE A 138 19.45 -4.60 -0.93
N LYS A 139 19.52 -5.67 -1.72
CA LYS A 139 20.76 -6.14 -2.37
C LYS A 139 21.15 -5.27 -3.57
N ARG A 140 20.17 -4.69 -4.24
CA ARG A 140 20.36 -3.76 -5.35
C ARG A 140 19.22 -2.77 -5.41
N GLU A 141 19.43 -1.67 -6.10
CA GLU A 141 18.38 -0.70 -6.40
C GLU A 141 17.91 -0.85 -7.85
N VAL A 142 16.66 -0.53 -8.10
CA VAL A 142 16.07 -0.48 -9.45
C VAL A 142 16.03 0.97 -9.90
N GLY A 143 16.82 1.33 -10.89
CA GLY A 143 16.95 2.71 -11.36
C GLY A 143 15.66 3.28 -11.93
N ASP A 144 14.90 2.47 -12.69
CA ASP A 144 13.61 2.89 -13.23
C ASP A 144 12.51 2.71 -12.17
N THR A 145 12.40 3.68 -11.26
CA THR A 145 11.43 3.67 -10.17
C THR A 145 10.55 4.92 -10.20
N LEU A 146 9.24 4.72 -10.30
CA LEU A 146 8.22 5.76 -10.11
C LEU A 146 7.66 5.71 -8.69
N PHE A 147 7.68 6.83 -7.99
CA PHE A 147 7.06 6.99 -6.69
C PHE A 147 5.88 7.97 -6.79
N ILE A 148 4.67 7.51 -6.47
CA ILE A 148 3.47 8.34 -6.44
C ILE A 148 2.94 8.37 -5.00
N SER A 149 2.80 9.56 -4.43
CA SER A 149 2.40 9.72 -3.04
C SER A 149 1.48 10.93 -2.86
N PRO A 150 0.51 10.88 -1.93
CA PRO A 150 -0.27 12.05 -1.57
C PRO A 150 0.57 13.08 -0.80
N ARG A 151 0.18 14.36 -0.90
CA ARG A 151 0.59 15.43 0.01
C ARG A 151 -0.51 15.65 1.04
N TYR A 152 -0.15 15.64 2.30
CA TYR A 152 -1.09 15.94 3.38
C TYR A 152 -0.93 17.40 3.83
N PRO A 153 -2.02 18.11 4.13
CA PRO A 153 -1.97 19.51 4.56
C PRO A 153 -1.16 19.72 5.85
N ASN A 154 -1.16 18.72 6.74
CA ASN A 154 -0.41 18.70 7.99
C ASN A 154 0.43 17.44 8.02
N GLU A 155 1.49 17.42 7.24
CA GLU A 155 2.40 16.28 7.15
C GLU A 155 3.08 16.03 8.50
N ALA A 156 3.14 14.80 8.94
CA ALA A 156 3.93 14.44 10.11
C ALA A 156 5.43 14.63 9.81
N THR A 157 6.18 15.19 10.75
CA THR A 157 7.60 15.51 10.58
C THR A 157 8.43 14.30 10.11
N TRP A 158 8.17 13.12 10.68
CA TRP A 158 8.85 11.89 10.28
C TRP A 158 8.62 11.53 8.80
N ARG A 159 7.44 11.85 8.27
CA ARG A 159 7.10 11.59 6.87
C ARG A 159 7.76 12.61 5.96
N GLU A 160 7.78 13.89 6.33
CA GLU A 160 8.51 14.93 5.59
C GLU A 160 10.01 14.60 5.50
N GLU A 161 10.60 14.12 6.60
CA GLU A 161 11.99 13.71 6.64
C GLU A 161 12.24 12.51 5.72
N ALA A 162 11.41 11.47 5.79
CA ALA A 162 11.51 10.30 4.93
C ALA A 162 11.36 10.65 3.44
N LEU A 163 10.48 11.59 3.09
CA LEU A 163 10.32 12.05 1.71
C LEU A 163 11.54 12.85 1.19
N LYS A 164 12.30 13.51 2.06
CA LYS A 164 13.57 14.16 1.69
C LYS A 164 14.71 13.16 1.49
N GLU A 165 14.62 11.97 2.09
CA GLU A 165 15.58 10.88 1.96
C GLU A 165 15.29 9.96 0.75
N LEU A 166 14.28 10.28 -0.08
CA LEU A 166 14.02 9.51 -1.30
C LEU A 166 15.26 9.50 -2.20
N PRO A 167 15.61 8.36 -2.80
CA PRO A 167 16.72 8.29 -3.75
C PRO A 167 16.54 9.24 -4.94
N ASP A 168 17.60 9.93 -5.34
CA ASP A 168 17.58 10.91 -6.44
C ASP A 168 17.18 10.30 -7.79
N TYR A 169 17.29 8.97 -7.95
CA TYR A 169 16.87 8.26 -9.15
C TYR A 169 15.39 7.90 -9.19
N PHE A 170 14.61 8.24 -8.15
CA PHE A 170 13.16 8.07 -8.19
C PHE A 170 12.52 9.20 -8.99
N ASP A 171 11.73 8.84 -10.01
CA ASP A 171 10.77 9.75 -10.58
C ASP A 171 9.61 9.93 -9.60
N THR A 172 9.38 11.15 -9.12
CA THR A 172 8.42 11.41 -8.06
C THR A 172 7.21 12.21 -8.52
N ILE A 173 6.02 11.76 -8.18
CA ILE A 173 4.75 12.48 -8.41
C ILE A 173 4.03 12.64 -7.08
N PHE A 174 3.80 13.89 -6.68
CA PHE A 174 3.02 14.19 -5.48
C PHE A 174 1.63 14.69 -5.86
N LEU A 175 0.60 14.12 -5.21
CA LEU A 175 -0.80 14.37 -5.52
C LEU A 175 -1.48 15.13 -4.37
N GLU A 176 -2.05 16.29 -4.69
CA GLU A 176 -2.82 17.09 -3.75
C GLU A 176 -4.25 16.52 -3.59
N ASN A 177 -4.79 16.59 -2.38
CA ASN A 177 -6.15 16.13 -2.05
C ASN A 177 -6.40 14.64 -2.26
N PHE A 178 -5.38 13.82 -2.14
CA PHE A 178 -5.47 12.37 -2.08
C PHE A 178 -5.18 11.87 -0.67
N GLY A 179 -5.73 10.72 -0.32
CA GLY A 179 -5.35 9.96 0.87
C GLY A 179 -4.42 8.79 0.51
N HIS A 180 -4.09 7.98 1.52
CA HIS A 180 -3.24 6.81 1.38
C HIS A 180 -3.73 5.82 0.30
N GLU A 181 -5.05 5.62 0.22
CA GLU A 181 -5.70 4.73 -0.76
C GLU A 181 -5.90 5.41 -2.14
N LEU A 182 -4.87 6.10 -2.64
CA LEU A 182 -4.93 6.93 -3.84
C LEU A 182 -5.45 6.19 -5.09
N TYR A 183 -5.10 4.92 -5.27
CA TYR A 183 -5.51 4.12 -6.43
C TYR A 183 -6.98 3.68 -6.36
N THR A 184 -7.56 3.55 -5.18
CA THR A 184 -9.00 3.30 -5.02
C THR A 184 -9.81 4.58 -5.13
N GLN A 185 -9.25 5.70 -4.71
CA GLN A 185 -9.89 7.02 -4.78
C GLN A 185 -10.00 7.54 -6.21
N ALA A 186 -9.00 7.31 -7.06
CA ALA A 186 -8.97 7.77 -8.44
C ALA A 186 -8.29 6.77 -9.39
N PRO A 187 -8.84 5.57 -9.60
CA PRO A 187 -8.17 4.48 -10.30
C PRO A 187 -7.76 4.85 -11.74
N LYS A 188 -8.56 5.62 -12.45
CA LYS A 188 -8.26 6.03 -13.82
C LYS A 188 -7.10 7.03 -13.89
N GLU A 189 -7.08 8.00 -12.98
CA GLU A 189 -6.03 9.01 -12.89
C GLU A 189 -4.68 8.37 -12.55
N ILE A 190 -4.65 7.51 -11.53
CA ILE A 190 -3.44 6.78 -11.16
C ILE A 190 -2.95 5.86 -12.27
N ALA A 191 -3.86 5.15 -12.95
CA ALA A 191 -3.52 4.31 -14.08
C ALA A 191 -2.95 5.12 -15.25
N SER A 192 -3.47 6.35 -15.51
CA SER A 192 -2.93 7.25 -16.55
C SER A 192 -1.49 7.64 -16.24
N LEU A 193 -1.22 8.13 -15.02
CA LEU A 193 0.12 8.52 -14.57
C LEU A 193 1.14 7.37 -14.72
N MET A 194 0.75 6.17 -14.28
CA MET A 194 1.61 4.99 -14.41
C MET A 194 1.87 4.63 -15.88
N ASN A 195 0.85 4.69 -16.73
CA ASN A 195 1.00 4.36 -18.16
C ASN A 195 1.80 5.43 -18.92
N GLU A 196 1.64 6.70 -18.61
CA GLU A 196 2.42 7.80 -19.15
C GLU A 196 3.90 7.61 -18.83
N TRP A 197 4.24 7.33 -17.56
CA TRP A 197 5.61 7.06 -17.16
C TRP A 197 6.18 5.83 -17.87
N LEU A 198 5.43 4.74 -17.95
CA LEU A 198 5.87 3.52 -18.64
C LEU A 198 6.09 3.72 -20.15
N ALA A 199 5.37 4.66 -20.77
CA ALA A 199 5.50 4.95 -22.20
C ALA A 199 6.83 5.64 -22.56
N TYR A 200 7.50 6.30 -21.61
CA TYR A 200 8.83 6.88 -21.83
C TYR A 200 9.92 5.84 -22.12
N PHE A 201 9.66 4.57 -21.87
CA PHE A 201 10.64 3.47 -22.00
C PHE A 201 10.27 2.48 -23.12
N LEU A 202 9.25 2.80 -23.92
CA LEU A 202 8.84 2.04 -25.10
C LEU A 202 9.39 2.67 -26.39
#